data_0a22c4a33ce007d8fdb1aec1e8c27382
#
_entry.id   0a22c4a33ce007d8fdb1aec1e8c27382
#
_cell.length_a   1.000
_cell.length_b   1.000
_cell.length_c   1.000
_cell.angle_alpha   90.00
_cell.angle_beta   90.00
_cell.angle_gamma   90.00
#
_symmetry.space_group_name_H-M   'P 1'
#
loop_
_entity.id
_entity.type
_entity.pdbx_description
1 polymer ?
#
loop_
_entity_poly.entity_id
_entity_poly.type
_entity_poly.pdbx_seq_one_letter_code
_entity_poly.pdbx_strand_id
1 'polypeptide(L)'
;MIDITNCERLLSGYGGSEQKFAISYNGNTYIIKETNPIREKNNQLSYMNNTFSEHIGCQIFSMLNIPVQETFLATYTRTDGKTEIVVACKDFRKPGQLLYEADSLSKSIINRQDRHKPDYEKIEQIFTDVERRTTENVKQRFWDTFVVDALIGNKDRHLGNWGFLSSDERHLEMAPVYDCGSSLGALANNEHILKCLEKPGELSTSECNISTKFKYNGNSVTYKDMLLNPPKELIKAIKNIVPKIDLKRINQLVDLTPELSDLRKQFIKKSVAMRYEKLLIPALKKIQKQEKISDLMLSTKPSYDATMHTFIEYYNHSLLQNGDSEAAAVKASKAVIKVSKCDSAKAMSIMYDLLAQAKTDDIYPIKIIQKVREDPSIVECLARINNSKDKV
;
A
#
# COMPACT_ATOMS: atom_id res chain seq x y z
N MET A 1 -20.48 23.65 -11.48
CA MET A 1 -19.19 24.00 -10.82
C MET A 1 -19.28 25.45 -10.36
N ILE A 2 -18.50 25.81 -9.35
CA ILE A 2 -18.43 27.16 -8.81
C ILE A 2 -17.45 27.97 -9.67
N ASP A 3 -17.79 29.21 -10.04
CA ASP A 3 -16.86 30.14 -10.67
C ASP A 3 -16.10 30.91 -9.58
N ILE A 4 -14.77 30.77 -9.58
CA ILE A 4 -13.87 31.38 -8.60
C ILE A 4 -13.09 32.58 -9.17
N THR A 5 -13.40 33.02 -10.37
CA THR A 5 -12.68 34.07 -11.10
C THR A 5 -12.54 35.37 -10.29
N ASN A 6 -13.60 35.75 -9.58
CA ASN A 6 -13.66 36.97 -8.79
C ASN A 6 -13.36 36.79 -7.30
N CYS A 7 -12.88 35.59 -6.87
CA CYS A 7 -12.51 35.38 -5.47
C CYS A 7 -11.26 36.18 -5.10
N GLU A 8 -11.21 36.65 -3.86
CA GLU A 8 -10.04 37.36 -3.33
C GLU A 8 -8.80 36.46 -3.37
N ARG A 9 -7.73 36.91 -4.05
CA ARG A 9 -6.46 36.24 -4.07
C ARG A 9 -5.66 36.57 -2.82
N LEU A 10 -5.10 35.54 -2.22
CA LEU A 10 -4.25 35.66 -1.04
C LEU A 10 -2.77 35.56 -1.46
N LEU A 11 -1.90 36.29 -0.76
CA LEU A 11 -0.46 36.12 -0.88
C LEU A 11 -0.12 34.72 -0.34
N SER A 12 0.43 33.84 -1.18
CA SER A 12 0.73 32.45 -0.81
C SER A 12 2.20 32.13 -1.02
N GLY A 13 2.82 31.56 0.02
CA GLY A 13 4.19 31.01 -0.03
C GLY A 13 4.23 29.50 -0.33
N TYR A 14 3.24 28.96 -1.06
CA TYR A 14 3.21 27.52 -1.39
C TYR A 14 4.26 27.17 -2.45
N GLY A 15 5.21 26.32 -2.10
CA GLY A 15 6.24 25.79 -3.00
C GLY A 15 5.69 24.69 -3.95
N GLY A 16 6.48 24.28 -4.93
CA GLY A 16 6.17 23.17 -5.87
C GLY A 16 6.25 23.59 -7.33
N SER A 17 6.23 22.60 -8.23
CA SER A 17 6.42 22.79 -9.69
C SER A 17 5.15 23.17 -10.46
N GLU A 18 3.98 23.05 -9.84
CA GLU A 18 2.68 23.37 -10.46
C GLU A 18 2.34 24.85 -10.32
N GLN A 19 1.65 25.41 -11.31
CA GLN A 19 1.07 26.75 -11.20
C GLN A 19 -0.08 26.68 -10.18
N LYS A 20 0.04 27.44 -9.09
CA LYS A 20 -0.93 27.47 -8.01
C LYS A 20 -1.00 28.86 -7.36
N PHE A 21 -2.17 29.20 -6.89
CA PHE A 21 -2.44 30.41 -6.12
C PHE A 21 -3.43 30.12 -5.01
N ALA A 22 -3.52 31.01 -4.04
CA ALA A 22 -4.50 30.86 -2.95
C ALA A 22 -5.62 31.86 -3.10
N ILE A 23 -6.82 31.45 -2.68
CA ILE A 23 -8.01 32.29 -2.63
C ILE A 23 -8.67 32.18 -1.25
N SER A 24 -9.44 33.21 -0.91
CA SER A 24 -10.45 33.16 0.15
C SER A 24 -11.80 32.82 -0.44
N TYR A 25 -12.45 31.77 0.06
CA TYR A 25 -13.79 31.38 -0.34
C TYR A 25 -14.59 30.85 0.85
N ASN A 26 -15.77 31.42 1.11
CA ASN A 26 -16.63 31.07 2.25
C ASN A 26 -15.86 31.02 3.60
N GLY A 27 -14.98 31.99 3.86
CA GLY A 27 -14.22 32.09 5.10
C GLY A 27 -13.09 31.06 5.24
N ASN A 28 -12.78 30.29 4.23
CA ASN A 28 -11.68 29.32 4.19
C ASN A 28 -10.66 29.70 3.12
N THR A 29 -9.42 29.29 3.33
CA THR A 29 -8.35 29.39 2.34
C THR A 29 -8.33 28.14 1.47
N TYR A 30 -8.25 28.33 0.15
CA TYR A 30 -8.09 27.26 -0.83
C TYR A 30 -6.87 27.48 -1.69
N ILE A 31 -6.12 26.43 -1.91
CA ILE A 31 -5.01 26.39 -2.88
C ILE A 31 -5.63 25.91 -4.20
N ILE A 32 -5.55 26.76 -5.20
CA ILE A 32 -6.04 26.45 -6.55
C ILE A 32 -4.87 25.86 -7.33
N LYS A 33 -5.08 24.62 -7.84
CA LYS A 33 -4.15 23.97 -8.75
C LYS A 33 -4.75 24.06 -10.16
N GLU A 34 -4.00 24.68 -11.06
CA GLU A 34 -4.36 24.81 -12.47
C GLU A 34 -3.96 23.53 -13.22
N THR A 35 -4.60 23.29 -14.37
CA THR A 35 -4.16 22.26 -15.30
C THR A 35 -2.80 22.67 -15.87
N ASN A 36 -1.77 21.86 -15.68
CA ASN A 36 -0.44 22.17 -16.25
C ASN A 36 -0.55 22.18 -17.78
N PRO A 37 -0.15 23.28 -18.45
CA PRO A 37 -0.05 23.29 -19.90
C PRO A 37 0.95 22.23 -20.36
N ILE A 38 0.68 21.61 -21.50
CA ILE A 38 1.59 20.68 -22.17
C ILE A 38 2.95 21.35 -22.25
N ARG A 39 3.97 20.79 -21.59
CA ARG A 39 5.35 21.18 -21.87
C ARG A 39 5.68 20.65 -23.26
N GLU A 40 5.65 21.51 -24.27
CA GLU A 40 5.81 21.15 -25.69
C GLU A 40 7.05 20.29 -26.02
N LYS A 41 8.04 20.23 -25.14
CA LYS A 41 9.27 19.44 -25.32
C LYS A 41 9.18 17.97 -24.93
N ASN A 42 8.10 17.52 -24.29
CA ASN A 42 7.91 16.12 -23.90
C ASN A 42 6.43 15.73 -24.05
N ASN A 43 5.97 15.54 -25.27
CA ASN A 43 4.59 15.18 -25.63
C ASN A 43 4.00 13.92 -24.93
N GLN A 44 4.78 13.20 -24.15
CA GLN A 44 4.36 12.01 -23.39
C GLN A 44 4.00 12.29 -21.92
N LEU A 45 4.20 13.49 -21.39
CA LEU A 45 4.07 13.83 -19.97
C LEU A 45 3.13 15.02 -19.70
N SER A 46 2.04 15.17 -20.45
CA SER A 46 1.06 16.22 -20.15
C SER A 46 0.15 15.81 -18.99
N TYR A 47 0.17 16.59 -17.89
CA TYR A 47 -0.74 16.44 -16.75
C TYR A 47 -2.17 16.94 -17.08
N MET A 48 -2.69 16.61 -18.24
CA MET A 48 -3.98 17.13 -18.75
C MET A 48 -5.18 16.87 -17.82
N ASN A 49 -5.04 15.99 -16.83
CA ASN A 49 -6.15 15.58 -15.97
C ASN A 49 -5.78 15.51 -14.48
N ASN A 50 -4.71 16.19 -14.08
CA ASN A 50 -4.30 16.23 -12.67
C ASN A 50 -5.38 16.82 -11.76
N THR A 51 -6.13 17.84 -12.21
CA THR A 51 -7.23 18.46 -11.46
C THR A 51 -8.35 17.46 -11.15
N PHE A 52 -8.78 16.67 -12.14
CA PHE A 52 -9.77 15.61 -11.93
C PHE A 52 -9.23 14.49 -11.06
N SER A 53 -7.98 14.08 -11.28
CA SER A 53 -7.31 13.03 -10.50
C SER A 53 -7.15 13.45 -9.04
N GLU A 54 -6.78 14.69 -8.77
CA GLU A 54 -6.71 15.27 -7.43
C GLU A 54 -8.06 15.17 -6.73
N HIS A 55 -9.12 15.68 -7.36
CA HIS A 55 -10.45 15.67 -6.78
C HIS A 55 -10.98 14.25 -6.56
N ILE A 56 -11.01 13.41 -7.58
CA ILE A 56 -11.56 12.05 -7.49
C ILE A 56 -10.71 11.21 -6.52
N GLY A 57 -9.39 11.33 -6.54
CA GLY A 57 -8.50 10.65 -5.62
C GLY A 57 -8.80 11.00 -4.16
N CYS A 58 -8.91 12.30 -3.84
CA CYS A 58 -9.28 12.77 -2.50
C CYS A 58 -10.66 12.26 -2.07
N GLN A 59 -11.67 12.26 -2.97
CA GLN A 59 -13.00 11.73 -2.66
C GLN A 59 -12.97 10.21 -2.36
N ILE A 60 -12.14 9.43 -3.07
CA ILE A 60 -11.97 7.99 -2.79
C ILE A 60 -11.36 7.77 -1.39
N PHE A 61 -10.33 8.54 -1.00
CA PHE A 61 -9.79 8.50 0.36
C PHE A 61 -10.86 8.82 1.42
N SER A 62 -11.66 9.85 1.19
CA SER A 62 -12.78 10.25 2.07
C SER A 62 -13.82 9.13 2.21
N MET A 63 -14.21 8.47 1.12
CA MET A 63 -15.14 7.33 1.13
C MET A 63 -14.64 6.16 1.99
N LEU A 64 -13.32 6.03 2.16
CA LEU A 64 -12.68 4.98 2.94
C LEU A 64 -12.35 5.41 4.38
N ASN A 65 -12.84 6.60 4.80
CA ASN A 65 -12.64 7.20 6.11
C ASN A 65 -11.14 7.43 6.44
N ILE A 66 -10.33 7.74 5.44
CA ILE A 66 -8.95 8.19 5.64
C ILE A 66 -8.97 9.72 5.59
N PRO A 67 -8.45 10.41 6.63
CA PRO A 67 -8.35 11.86 6.61
C PRO A 67 -7.59 12.36 5.38
N VAL A 68 -8.25 13.22 4.61
CA VAL A 68 -7.78 13.71 3.32
C VAL A 68 -8.16 15.17 3.13
N GLN A 69 -7.42 15.88 2.32
CA GLN A 69 -7.68 17.26 1.94
C GLN A 69 -9.04 17.40 1.27
N GLU A 70 -9.87 18.31 1.76
CA GLU A 70 -11.16 18.64 1.11
C GLU A 70 -10.90 19.33 -0.23
N THR A 71 -11.63 18.90 -1.27
CA THR A 71 -11.45 19.44 -2.62
C THR A 71 -12.79 19.63 -3.32
N PHE A 72 -12.85 20.61 -4.24
CA PHE A 72 -13.94 20.74 -5.20
C PHE A 72 -13.39 21.21 -6.56
N LEU A 73 -14.13 20.90 -7.62
CA LEU A 73 -13.86 21.39 -8.97
C LEU A 73 -14.52 22.75 -9.18
N ALA A 74 -13.80 23.68 -9.79
CA ALA A 74 -14.26 25.03 -10.06
C ALA A 74 -13.90 25.45 -11.49
N THR A 75 -14.53 26.51 -11.98
CA THR A 75 -14.11 27.24 -13.18
C THR A 75 -13.34 28.49 -12.80
N TYR A 76 -12.31 28.77 -13.56
CA TYR A 76 -11.50 29.97 -13.41
C TYR A 76 -11.20 30.57 -14.77
N THR A 77 -11.50 31.86 -14.95
CA THR A 77 -11.20 32.60 -16.18
C THR A 77 -9.92 33.41 -15.98
N ARG A 78 -8.94 33.11 -16.79
CA ARG A 78 -7.64 33.82 -16.78
C ARG A 78 -7.78 35.23 -17.35
N THR A 79 -6.75 36.04 -17.19
CA THR A 79 -6.68 37.42 -17.72
C THR A 79 -6.71 37.48 -19.26
N ASP A 80 -6.33 36.39 -19.93
CA ASP A 80 -6.44 36.26 -21.39
C ASP A 80 -7.86 35.89 -21.87
N GLY A 81 -8.83 35.78 -20.95
CA GLY A 81 -10.22 35.44 -21.23
C GLY A 81 -10.46 33.92 -21.35
N LYS A 82 -9.47 33.06 -21.21
CA LYS A 82 -9.65 31.62 -21.28
C LYS A 82 -10.19 31.09 -19.96
N THR A 83 -11.32 30.40 -20.02
CA THR A 83 -11.87 29.65 -18.86
C THR A 83 -11.36 28.23 -18.84
N GLU A 84 -10.91 27.78 -17.69
CA GLU A 84 -10.43 26.42 -17.46
C GLU A 84 -10.99 25.83 -16.18
N ILE A 85 -10.93 24.49 -16.08
CA ILE A 85 -11.31 23.75 -14.89
C ILE A 85 -10.10 23.64 -13.99
N VAL A 86 -10.30 23.99 -12.74
CA VAL A 86 -9.28 23.94 -11.68
C VAL A 86 -9.77 23.11 -10.51
N VAL A 87 -8.87 22.62 -9.68
CA VAL A 87 -9.23 22.01 -8.41
C VAL A 87 -8.87 22.97 -7.27
N ALA A 88 -9.86 23.23 -6.43
CA ALA A 88 -9.70 23.97 -5.19
C ALA A 88 -9.45 22.99 -4.04
N CYS A 89 -8.28 23.08 -3.45
CA CYS A 89 -7.82 22.25 -2.34
C CYS A 89 -7.83 23.10 -1.07
N LYS A 90 -8.68 22.75 -0.09
CA LYS A 90 -8.78 23.51 1.16
C LYS A 90 -7.46 23.42 1.92
N ASP A 91 -6.98 24.54 2.42
CA ASP A 91 -5.86 24.52 3.36
C ASP A 91 -6.32 23.87 4.66
N PHE A 92 -5.76 22.72 4.97
CA PHE A 92 -6.10 21.95 6.18
C PHE A 92 -5.35 22.40 7.43
N ARG A 93 -4.40 23.35 7.29
CA ARG A 93 -3.66 23.90 8.43
C ARG A 93 -4.57 24.82 9.24
N LYS A 94 -4.55 24.66 10.55
CA LYS A 94 -5.14 25.62 11.49
C LYS A 94 -4.22 26.86 11.62
N PRO A 95 -4.74 27.99 12.08
CA PRO A 95 -3.90 29.16 12.37
C PRO A 95 -2.71 28.79 13.26
N GLY A 96 -1.51 29.18 12.85
CA GLY A 96 -0.27 28.88 13.56
C GLY A 96 0.31 27.47 13.32
N GLN A 97 -0.37 26.59 12.58
CA GLN A 97 0.20 25.30 12.21
C GLN A 97 1.08 25.40 10.96
N LEU A 98 2.19 24.68 10.99
CA LEU A 98 3.07 24.46 9.86
C LEU A 98 2.96 23.01 9.38
N LEU A 99 3.11 22.81 8.08
CA LEU A 99 3.26 21.50 7.46
C LEU A 99 4.75 21.16 7.36
N TYR A 100 5.13 20.08 8.00
CA TYR A 100 6.46 19.47 7.92
C TYR A 100 6.37 18.25 6.99
N GLU A 101 6.72 18.43 5.75
CA GLU A 101 6.82 17.32 4.79
C GLU A 101 7.82 16.27 5.29
N ALA A 102 7.55 14.99 5.04
CA ALA A 102 8.45 13.91 5.42
C ALA A 102 9.86 14.10 4.81
N ASP A 103 9.97 14.74 3.62
CA ASP A 103 11.26 15.09 3.04
C ASP A 103 12.06 16.03 3.95
N SER A 104 11.44 17.01 4.56
CA SER A 104 12.11 17.94 5.48
C SER A 104 12.59 17.23 6.74
N LEU A 105 11.81 16.31 7.31
CA LEU A 105 12.19 15.50 8.46
C LEU A 105 13.27 14.48 8.12
N SER A 106 13.34 14.05 6.86
CA SER A 106 14.30 13.07 6.40
C SER A 106 15.73 13.62 6.24
N LYS A 107 15.93 14.94 6.28
CA LYS A 107 17.21 15.58 5.96
C LYS A 107 18.37 15.14 6.85
N SER A 108 18.09 14.79 8.11
CA SER A 108 19.10 14.26 9.05
C SER A 108 19.30 12.73 8.94
N ILE A 109 18.41 12.02 8.25
CA ILE A 109 18.35 10.56 8.20
C ILE A 109 18.80 10.04 6.82
N ILE A 110 18.44 10.76 5.74
CA ILE A 110 18.57 10.29 4.36
C ILE A 110 19.48 11.24 3.57
N ASN A 111 20.47 10.68 2.88
CA ASN A 111 21.34 11.45 1.99
C ASN A 111 20.52 12.07 0.84
N ARG A 112 20.94 13.26 0.36
CA ARG A 112 20.23 14.01 -0.68
C ARG A 112 19.94 13.18 -1.95
N GLN A 113 20.85 12.29 -2.33
CA GLN A 113 20.71 11.42 -3.52
C GLN A 113 19.65 10.35 -3.34
N ASP A 114 19.43 9.84 -2.11
CA ASP A 114 18.51 8.75 -1.81
C ASP A 114 17.08 9.23 -1.48
N ARG A 115 16.88 10.53 -1.20
CA ARG A 115 15.56 11.09 -0.82
C ARG A 115 14.50 10.97 -1.92
N HIS A 116 14.91 10.91 -3.17
CA HIS A 116 13.99 10.78 -4.31
C HIS A 116 13.25 9.41 -4.31
N LYS A 117 13.94 8.35 -3.88
CA LYS A 117 13.40 7.01 -3.71
C LYS A 117 14.12 6.30 -2.55
N PRO A 118 13.82 6.66 -1.29
CA PRO A 118 14.47 6.11 -0.11
C PRO A 118 14.16 4.63 0.06
N ASP A 119 15.01 3.89 0.77
CA ASP A 119 14.64 2.57 1.27
C ASP A 119 13.61 2.71 2.40
N TYR A 120 12.69 1.76 2.50
CA TYR A 120 11.62 1.77 3.50
C TYR A 120 12.17 1.79 4.94
N GLU A 121 13.31 1.17 5.19
CA GLU A 121 14.00 1.25 6.48
C GLU A 121 14.26 2.70 6.93
N LYS A 122 14.59 3.59 5.97
CA LYS A 122 14.77 5.02 6.25
C LYS A 122 13.46 5.74 6.56
N ILE A 123 12.37 5.30 5.92
CA ILE A 123 11.02 5.79 6.26
C ILE A 123 10.63 5.33 7.67
N GLU A 124 10.96 4.11 8.07
CA GLU A 124 10.75 3.63 9.44
C GLU A 124 11.51 4.44 10.48
N GLN A 125 12.71 4.93 10.17
CA GLN A 125 13.45 5.84 11.06
C GLN A 125 12.68 7.16 11.27
N ILE A 126 12.05 7.72 10.21
CA ILE A 126 11.18 8.89 10.35
C ILE A 126 10.02 8.60 11.30
N PHE A 127 9.36 7.43 11.16
CA PHE A 127 8.28 7.05 12.08
C PHE A 127 8.77 6.96 13.53
N THR A 128 9.91 6.33 13.76
CA THR A 128 10.50 6.21 15.12
C THR A 128 10.79 7.57 15.75
N ASP A 129 11.28 8.53 14.97
CA ASP A 129 11.55 9.89 15.45
C ASP A 129 10.25 10.66 15.77
N VAL A 130 9.20 10.39 15.00
CA VAL A 130 7.89 11.05 15.16
C VAL A 130 7.05 10.41 16.27
N GLU A 131 7.14 9.09 16.51
CA GLU A 131 6.33 8.36 17.51
C GLU A 131 6.41 8.95 18.92
N ARG A 132 7.53 9.58 19.27
CA ARG A 132 7.69 10.26 20.58
C ARG A 132 6.93 11.58 20.69
N ARG A 133 6.42 12.09 19.57
CA ARG A 133 5.78 13.42 19.45
C ARG A 133 4.33 13.33 18.97
N THR A 134 3.80 12.13 18.81
CA THR A 134 2.42 11.91 18.36
C THR A 134 1.75 10.78 19.14
N THR A 135 0.44 10.83 19.24
CA THR A 135 -0.40 9.73 19.74
C THR A 135 -0.96 8.86 18.62
N GLU A 136 -0.75 9.25 17.37
CA GLU A 136 -1.25 8.53 16.20
C GLU A 136 -0.37 7.33 15.84
N ASN A 137 -0.98 6.28 15.32
CA ASN A 137 -0.24 5.18 14.69
C ASN A 137 0.14 5.57 13.25
N VAL A 138 1.20 6.38 13.12
CA VAL A 138 1.65 6.94 11.83
C VAL A 138 2.04 5.86 10.82
N LYS A 139 2.65 4.77 11.30
CA LYS A 139 3.06 3.64 10.47
C LYS A 139 1.83 2.94 9.86
N GLN A 140 0.79 2.71 10.67
CA GLN A 140 -0.46 2.13 10.16
C GLN A 140 -1.15 3.06 9.16
N ARG A 141 -1.21 4.37 9.47
CA ARG A 141 -1.78 5.37 8.58
C ARG A 141 -1.07 5.47 7.24
N PHE A 142 0.26 5.36 7.23
CA PHE A 142 1.07 5.28 6.00
C PHE A 142 0.66 4.08 5.14
N TRP A 143 0.50 2.90 5.75
CA TRP A 143 0.11 1.69 5.02
C TRP A 143 -1.36 1.70 4.59
N ASP A 144 -2.25 2.31 5.36
CA ASP A 144 -3.64 2.52 4.94
C ASP A 144 -3.68 3.42 3.69
N THR A 145 -2.89 4.50 3.67
CA THR A 145 -2.71 5.37 2.51
C THR A 145 -2.14 4.60 1.31
N PHE A 146 -1.15 3.74 1.54
CA PHE A 146 -0.55 2.89 0.50
C PHE A 146 -1.58 2.00 -0.21
N VAL A 147 -2.52 1.40 0.52
CA VAL A 147 -3.57 0.54 -0.07
C VAL A 147 -4.48 1.35 -0.99
N VAL A 148 -4.83 2.57 -0.61
CA VAL A 148 -5.67 3.44 -1.45
C VAL A 148 -4.87 4.01 -2.61
N ASP A 149 -3.60 4.38 -2.42
CA ASP A 149 -2.71 4.77 -3.53
C ASP A 149 -2.55 3.63 -4.55
N ALA A 150 -2.48 2.37 -4.10
CA ALA A 150 -2.49 1.21 -4.99
C ALA A 150 -3.82 1.08 -5.76
N LEU A 151 -4.98 1.38 -5.14
CA LEU A 151 -6.29 1.37 -5.80
C LEU A 151 -6.40 2.46 -6.87
N ILE A 152 -6.04 3.71 -6.54
CA ILE A 152 -6.14 4.84 -7.48
C ILE A 152 -4.96 4.89 -8.46
N GLY A 153 -3.92 4.08 -8.25
CA GLY A 153 -2.73 4.03 -9.09
C GLY A 153 -1.90 5.31 -9.00
N ASN A 154 -1.67 5.80 -7.79
CA ASN A 154 -0.84 6.99 -7.57
C ASN A 154 0.63 6.69 -7.89
N LYS A 155 1.21 7.49 -8.78
CA LYS A 155 2.59 7.32 -9.26
C LYS A 155 3.60 8.19 -8.51
N ASP A 156 3.15 9.03 -7.56
CA ASP A 156 3.99 10.11 -7.03
C ASP A 156 3.90 10.35 -5.52
N ARG A 157 3.56 9.35 -4.70
CA ARG A 157 3.56 9.46 -3.24
C ARG A 157 4.99 9.45 -2.68
N HIS A 158 5.80 10.47 -3.04
CA HIS A 158 7.14 10.68 -2.50
C HIS A 158 7.12 11.39 -1.14
N LEU A 159 8.28 11.59 -0.51
CA LEU A 159 8.39 12.18 0.82
C LEU A 159 7.85 13.62 0.94
N GLY A 160 7.71 14.36 -0.15
CA GLY A 160 7.09 15.70 -0.18
C GLY A 160 5.56 15.66 -0.25
N ASN A 161 4.94 14.50 -0.51
CA ASN A 161 3.49 14.36 -0.69
C ASN A 161 2.79 13.72 0.51
N TRP A 162 3.44 13.71 1.67
CA TRP A 162 2.90 13.40 2.98
C TRP A 162 3.76 14.04 4.07
N GLY A 163 3.23 14.18 5.27
CA GLY A 163 3.95 14.84 6.35
C GLY A 163 3.12 15.01 7.62
N PHE A 164 3.51 15.99 8.41
CA PHE A 164 2.95 16.22 9.75
C PHE A 164 2.63 17.69 9.95
N LEU A 165 1.62 17.95 10.74
CA LEU A 165 1.21 19.27 11.19
C LEU A 165 1.71 19.53 12.61
N SER A 166 2.20 20.73 12.87
CA SER A 166 2.56 21.17 14.22
C SER A 166 2.46 22.68 14.37
N SER A 167 2.11 23.12 15.59
CA SER A 167 2.14 24.53 15.99
C SER A 167 3.36 24.87 16.86
N ASP A 168 4.00 23.87 17.49
CA ASP A 168 5.03 24.05 18.50
C ASP A 168 6.25 23.14 18.31
N GLU A 169 6.30 22.39 17.21
CA GLU A 169 7.32 21.39 16.87
C GLU A 169 7.45 20.21 17.87
N ARG A 170 6.73 20.24 18.98
CA ARG A 170 6.76 19.20 20.01
C ARG A 170 5.70 18.15 19.78
N HIS A 171 4.51 18.57 19.32
CA HIS A 171 3.38 17.71 19.04
C HIS A 171 3.16 17.65 17.54
N LEU A 172 3.17 16.45 17.00
CA LEU A 172 2.99 16.17 15.58
C LEU A 172 1.67 15.42 15.37
N GLU A 173 0.87 15.88 14.41
CA GLU A 173 -0.30 15.18 13.88
C GLU A 173 0.00 14.81 12.44
N MET A 174 -0.31 13.59 12.02
CA MET A 174 -0.14 13.25 10.61
C MET A 174 -1.09 14.08 9.76
N ALA A 175 -0.56 14.80 8.77
CA ALA A 175 -1.36 15.61 7.88
C ALA A 175 -2.43 14.76 7.16
N PRO A 176 -3.61 15.31 6.84
CA PRO A 176 -4.53 14.68 5.91
C PRO A 176 -3.80 14.30 4.62
N VAL A 177 -4.24 13.25 3.92
CA VAL A 177 -3.67 12.91 2.61
C VAL A 177 -3.90 14.07 1.64
N TYR A 178 -2.87 14.44 0.90
CA TYR A 178 -2.92 15.48 -0.13
C TYR A 178 -2.12 15.04 -1.35
N ASP A 179 -2.24 15.77 -2.42
CA ASP A 179 -1.51 15.54 -3.67
C ASP A 179 -1.80 14.16 -4.30
N CYS A 180 -3.04 13.98 -4.75
CA CYS A 180 -3.52 12.82 -5.49
C CYS A 180 -3.49 13.03 -7.02
N GLY A 181 -2.98 14.17 -7.49
CA GLY A 181 -3.02 14.58 -8.90
C GLY A 181 -2.31 13.64 -9.88
N SER A 182 -1.33 12.86 -9.41
CA SER A 182 -0.60 11.87 -10.22
C SER A 182 -1.24 10.48 -10.25
N SER A 183 -2.53 10.38 -9.91
CA SER A 183 -3.30 9.13 -9.89
C SER A 183 -4.24 8.99 -11.10
N LEU A 184 -4.99 7.89 -11.17
CA LEU A 184 -6.09 7.65 -12.12
C LEU A 184 -5.73 7.87 -13.60
N GLY A 185 -4.46 7.65 -13.94
CA GLY A 185 -3.96 7.83 -15.29
C GLY A 185 -3.92 9.29 -15.75
N ALA A 186 -3.66 10.25 -14.85
CA ALA A 186 -3.60 11.68 -15.16
C ALA A 186 -2.73 12.02 -16.39
N LEU A 187 -1.65 11.26 -16.61
CA LEU A 187 -0.69 11.43 -17.70
C LEU A 187 -1.06 10.68 -18.99
N ALA A 188 -2.11 9.84 -18.98
CA ALA A 188 -2.48 9.06 -20.15
C ALA A 188 -3.14 9.97 -21.20
N ASN A 189 -2.69 9.94 -22.43
CA ASN A 189 -3.35 10.60 -23.56
C ASN A 189 -4.49 9.74 -24.10
N ASN A 190 -5.32 10.30 -24.97
CA ASN A 190 -6.50 9.61 -25.51
C ASN A 190 -6.13 8.35 -26.31
N GLU A 191 -5.02 8.37 -27.05
CA GLU A 191 -4.54 7.22 -27.83
C GLU A 191 -4.19 6.04 -26.91
N HIS A 192 -3.42 6.31 -25.83
CA HIS A 192 -3.11 5.30 -24.83
C HIS A 192 -4.37 4.75 -24.15
N ILE A 193 -5.32 5.63 -23.82
CA ILE A 193 -6.60 5.25 -23.21
C ILE A 193 -7.39 4.32 -24.13
N LEU A 194 -7.55 4.67 -25.39
CA LEU A 194 -8.25 3.85 -26.38
C LEU A 194 -7.59 2.47 -26.48
N LYS A 195 -6.25 2.42 -26.63
CA LYS A 195 -5.51 1.16 -26.66
C LYS A 195 -5.75 0.28 -25.43
N CYS A 196 -5.75 0.89 -24.24
CA CYS A 196 -6.02 0.19 -22.98
C CYS A 196 -7.47 -0.32 -22.89
N LEU A 197 -8.45 0.44 -23.40
CA LEU A 197 -9.87 0.07 -23.36
C LEU A 197 -10.18 -1.07 -24.35
N GLU A 198 -9.51 -1.09 -25.51
CA GLU A 198 -9.66 -2.13 -26.52
C GLU A 198 -8.94 -3.43 -26.14
N LYS A 199 -7.82 -3.33 -25.42
CA LYS A 199 -6.95 -4.46 -25.09
C LYS A 199 -6.78 -4.61 -23.56
N PRO A 200 -7.58 -5.47 -22.90
CA PRO A 200 -7.51 -5.64 -21.44
C PRO A 200 -6.11 -6.02 -20.90
N GLY A 201 -5.29 -6.70 -21.72
CA GLY A 201 -3.91 -7.02 -21.38
C GLY A 201 -3.02 -5.78 -21.26
N GLU A 202 -3.18 -4.80 -22.16
CA GLU A 202 -2.47 -3.51 -22.10
C GLU A 202 -2.88 -2.72 -20.86
N LEU A 203 -4.17 -2.65 -20.56
CA LEU A 203 -4.67 -2.01 -19.35
C LEU A 203 -4.07 -2.65 -18.09
N SER A 204 -4.05 -3.98 -18.02
CA SER A 204 -3.47 -4.69 -16.88
C SER A 204 -1.97 -4.42 -16.74
N THR A 205 -1.22 -4.42 -17.85
CA THR A 205 0.22 -4.14 -17.84
C THR A 205 0.50 -2.70 -17.40
N SER A 206 -0.24 -1.73 -17.94
CA SER A 206 -0.06 -0.32 -17.60
C SER A 206 -0.45 0.00 -16.15
N GLU A 207 -1.59 -0.53 -15.68
CA GLU A 207 -2.23 -0.08 -14.47
C GLU A 207 -1.93 -0.95 -13.23
N CYS A 208 -1.37 -2.16 -13.41
CA CYS A 208 -1.00 -3.03 -12.29
C CYS A 208 0.50 -3.05 -11.96
N ASN A 209 1.36 -2.49 -12.82
CA ASN A 209 2.82 -2.49 -12.61
C ASN A 209 3.36 -1.10 -12.22
N ILE A 210 2.62 -0.37 -11.39
CA ILE A 210 3.01 0.97 -10.95
C ILE A 210 4.07 0.87 -9.85
N SER A 211 5.21 1.55 -10.06
CA SER A 211 6.30 1.61 -9.09
C SER A 211 5.96 2.51 -7.92
N THR A 212 6.37 2.10 -6.72
CA THR A 212 6.33 2.93 -5.52
C THR A 212 7.43 4.01 -5.56
N LYS A 213 7.32 5.02 -4.69
CA LYS A 213 8.36 6.06 -4.50
C LYS A 213 9.33 5.71 -3.35
N PHE A 214 9.41 4.45 -2.98
CA PHE A 214 10.41 3.91 -2.06
C PHE A 214 10.95 2.58 -2.57
N LYS A 215 12.11 2.19 -2.07
CA LYS A 215 12.69 0.85 -2.20
C LYS A 215 12.29 0.01 -1.00
N TYR A 216 12.28 -1.30 -1.16
CA TYR A 216 12.06 -2.22 -0.05
C TYR A 216 13.18 -3.27 -0.07
N ASN A 217 13.92 -3.38 1.05
CA ASN A 217 15.13 -4.20 1.15
C ASN A 217 16.14 -3.91 0.01
N GLY A 218 16.39 -2.61 -0.27
CA GLY A 218 17.30 -2.15 -1.31
C GLY A 218 16.78 -2.22 -2.75
N ASN A 219 15.63 -2.87 -3.00
CA ASN A 219 15.08 -3.10 -4.33
C ASN A 219 13.96 -2.10 -4.68
N SER A 220 13.93 -1.67 -5.93
CA SER A 220 12.76 -0.97 -6.46
C SER A 220 11.58 -1.90 -6.53
N VAL A 221 10.45 -1.52 -5.94
CA VAL A 221 9.24 -2.35 -5.86
C VAL A 221 8.04 -1.63 -6.47
N THR A 222 7.07 -2.42 -6.94
CA THR A 222 5.75 -1.95 -7.36
C THR A 222 4.73 -2.14 -6.24
N TYR A 223 3.55 -1.51 -6.37
CA TYR A 223 2.41 -1.82 -5.48
C TYR A 223 2.10 -3.32 -5.48
N LYS A 224 2.17 -3.97 -6.65
CA LYS A 224 1.94 -5.41 -6.80
C LYS A 224 2.94 -6.24 -5.98
N ASP A 225 4.23 -5.92 -6.04
CA ASP A 225 5.26 -6.66 -5.31
C ASP A 225 5.02 -6.61 -3.80
N MET A 226 4.69 -5.41 -3.29
CA MET A 226 4.38 -5.21 -1.87
C MET A 226 3.11 -5.95 -1.44
N LEU A 227 2.08 -5.97 -2.27
CA LEU A 227 0.81 -6.66 -1.99
C LEU A 227 0.94 -8.19 -2.08
N LEU A 228 1.90 -8.71 -2.83
CA LEU A 228 2.18 -10.15 -2.90
C LEU A 228 2.83 -10.68 -1.61
N ASN A 229 3.71 -9.90 -0.99
CA ASN A 229 4.42 -10.26 0.24
C ASN A 229 4.39 -9.09 1.24
N PRO A 230 3.21 -8.79 1.81
CA PRO A 230 3.02 -7.60 2.63
C PRO A 230 3.68 -7.74 4.02
N PRO A 231 4.33 -6.68 4.53
CA PRO A 231 4.72 -6.60 5.94
C PRO A 231 3.49 -6.53 6.85
N LYS A 232 3.69 -6.73 8.15
CA LYS A 232 2.61 -6.87 9.15
C LYS A 232 1.61 -5.71 9.15
N GLU A 233 2.08 -4.48 9.07
CA GLU A 233 1.24 -3.29 9.08
C GLU A 233 0.45 -3.15 7.77
N LEU A 234 1.04 -3.54 6.63
CA LEU A 234 0.33 -3.59 5.35
C LEU A 234 -0.74 -4.70 5.35
N ILE A 235 -0.50 -5.85 6.01
CA ILE A 235 -1.54 -6.88 6.21
C ILE A 235 -2.75 -6.28 6.93
N LYS A 236 -2.53 -5.53 8.01
CA LYS A 236 -3.61 -4.85 8.75
C LYS A 236 -4.34 -3.85 7.87
N ALA A 237 -3.60 -3.04 7.08
CA ALA A 237 -4.18 -2.07 6.16
C ALA A 237 -5.05 -2.75 5.09
N ILE A 238 -4.57 -3.84 4.46
CA ILE A 238 -5.33 -4.61 3.46
C ILE A 238 -6.64 -5.12 4.07
N LYS A 239 -6.59 -5.71 5.27
CA LYS A 239 -7.77 -6.23 5.98
C LYS A 239 -8.77 -5.13 6.35
N ASN A 240 -8.29 -3.95 6.69
CA ASN A 240 -9.12 -2.82 7.10
C ASN A 240 -9.74 -2.10 5.90
N ILE A 241 -8.99 -1.88 4.83
CA ILE A 241 -9.38 -0.99 3.74
C ILE A 241 -10.09 -1.76 2.60
N VAL A 242 -9.53 -2.90 2.16
CA VAL A 242 -10.03 -3.59 0.96
C VAL A 242 -11.51 -4.00 1.07
N PRO A 243 -12.03 -4.50 2.22
CA PRO A 243 -13.44 -4.83 2.35
C PRO A 243 -14.40 -3.63 2.29
N LYS A 244 -13.91 -2.40 2.53
CA LYS A 244 -14.71 -1.17 2.50
C LYS A 244 -14.80 -0.55 1.10
N ILE A 245 -14.03 -1.05 0.12
CA ILE A 245 -14.03 -0.52 -1.24
C ILE A 245 -15.34 -0.88 -1.93
N ASP A 246 -16.12 0.14 -2.26
CA ASP A 246 -17.36 0.03 -3.02
C ASP A 246 -17.16 0.61 -4.43
N LEU A 247 -16.92 -0.28 -5.40
CA LEU A 247 -16.74 0.10 -6.79
C LEU A 247 -17.97 0.81 -7.39
N LYS A 248 -19.20 0.53 -6.89
CA LYS A 248 -20.41 1.20 -7.39
C LYS A 248 -20.41 2.67 -7.00
N ARG A 249 -20.07 2.98 -5.74
CA ARG A 249 -19.94 4.36 -5.27
C ARG A 249 -18.81 5.10 -5.98
N ILE A 250 -17.68 4.45 -6.22
CA ILE A 250 -16.56 5.03 -6.97
C ILE A 250 -17.00 5.32 -8.41
N ASN A 251 -17.68 4.39 -9.06
CA ASN A 251 -18.20 4.61 -10.42
C ASN A 251 -19.19 5.77 -10.48
N GLN A 252 -20.11 5.89 -9.51
CA GLN A 252 -21.04 7.02 -9.39
C GLN A 252 -20.30 8.35 -9.24
N LEU A 253 -19.27 8.42 -8.39
CA LEU A 253 -18.41 9.60 -8.24
C LEU A 253 -17.81 10.01 -9.59
N VAL A 254 -17.23 9.04 -10.32
CA VAL A 254 -16.62 9.29 -11.64
C VAL A 254 -17.67 9.75 -12.66
N ASP A 255 -18.86 9.12 -12.68
CA ASP A 255 -19.92 9.47 -13.59
C ASP A 255 -20.50 10.88 -13.34
N LEU A 256 -20.59 11.27 -12.06
CA LEU A 256 -21.06 12.58 -11.62
C LEU A 256 -20.01 13.68 -11.71
N THR A 257 -18.74 13.36 -12.00
CA THR A 257 -17.67 14.36 -12.14
C THR A 257 -17.96 15.20 -13.40
N PRO A 258 -18.20 16.52 -13.23
CA PRO A 258 -18.56 17.39 -14.34
C PRO A 258 -17.38 17.58 -15.30
N GLU A 259 -17.66 17.78 -16.58
CA GLU A 259 -16.69 18.07 -17.65
C GLU A 259 -15.62 17.00 -17.87
N LEU A 260 -15.64 15.89 -17.14
CA LEU A 260 -14.80 14.75 -17.41
C LEU A 260 -15.34 13.97 -18.62
N SER A 261 -14.54 13.80 -19.67
CA SER A 261 -14.98 13.12 -20.90
C SER A 261 -15.39 11.66 -20.65
N ASP A 262 -16.35 11.15 -21.42
CA ASP A 262 -16.82 9.76 -21.30
C ASP A 262 -15.71 8.73 -21.50
N LEU A 263 -14.80 9.01 -22.42
CA LEU A 263 -13.61 8.18 -22.64
C LEU A 263 -12.77 8.08 -21.36
N ARG A 264 -12.56 9.20 -20.69
CA ARG A 264 -11.81 9.29 -19.44
C ARG A 264 -12.54 8.61 -18.28
N LYS A 265 -13.86 8.80 -18.18
CA LYS A 265 -14.72 8.12 -17.19
C LYS A 265 -14.61 6.59 -17.32
N GLN A 266 -14.69 6.07 -18.54
CA GLN A 266 -14.57 4.63 -18.82
C GLN A 266 -13.18 4.11 -18.41
N PHE A 267 -12.11 4.82 -18.76
CA PHE A 267 -10.76 4.44 -18.41
C PHE A 267 -10.55 4.39 -16.90
N ILE A 268 -10.95 5.43 -16.17
CA ILE A 268 -10.82 5.49 -14.70
C ILE A 268 -11.56 4.33 -14.06
N LYS A 269 -12.82 4.11 -14.42
CA LYS A 269 -13.64 3.01 -13.86
C LYS A 269 -13.02 1.64 -14.12
N LYS A 270 -12.56 1.36 -15.35
CA LYS A 270 -11.91 0.10 -15.68
C LYS A 270 -10.55 -0.06 -15.00
N SER A 271 -9.75 1.00 -14.89
CA SER A 271 -8.44 0.97 -14.23
C SER A 271 -8.56 0.70 -12.74
N VAL A 272 -9.50 1.36 -12.06
CA VAL A 272 -9.77 1.14 -10.62
C VAL A 272 -10.27 -0.28 -10.39
N ALA A 273 -11.23 -0.76 -11.18
CA ALA A 273 -11.74 -2.13 -11.10
C ALA A 273 -10.62 -3.15 -11.34
N MET A 274 -9.77 -2.94 -12.35
CA MET A 274 -8.64 -3.80 -12.68
C MET A 274 -7.67 -3.92 -11.49
N ARG A 275 -7.27 -2.81 -10.86
CA ARG A 275 -6.37 -2.82 -9.70
C ARG A 275 -7.03 -3.47 -8.48
N TYR A 276 -8.31 -3.21 -8.24
CA TYR A 276 -9.07 -3.87 -7.18
C TYR A 276 -9.09 -5.39 -7.36
N GLU A 277 -9.46 -5.87 -8.56
CA GLU A 277 -9.63 -7.29 -8.86
C GLU A 277 -8.30 -8.05 -8.98
N LYS A 278 -7.26 -7.40 -9.55
CA LYS A 278 -5.98 -8.07 -9.86
C LYS A 278 -4.91 -7.90 -8.79
N LEU A 279 -5.01 -6.86 -7.93
CA LEU A 279 -4.02 -6.59 -6.90
C LEU A 279 -4.60 -6.77 -5.49
N LEU A 280 -5.68 -6.04 -5.16
CA LEU A 280 -6.15 -5.94 -3.77
C LEU A 280 -6.93 -7.17 -3.33
N ILE A 281 -7.87 -7.66 -4.13
CA ILE A 281 -8.64 -8.88 -3.80
C ILE A 281 -7.75 -10.11 -3.69
N PRO A 282 -6.79 -10.39 -4.61
CA PRO A 282 -5.88 -11.51 -4.44
C PRO A 282 -5.02 -11.41 -3.17
N ALA A 283 -4.52 -10.20 -2.83
CA ALA A 283 -3.78 -9.98 -1.60
C ALA A 283 -4.64 -10.29 -0.36
N LEU A 284 -5.86 -9.77 -0.29
CA LEU A 284 -6.79 -10.05 0.81
C LEU A 284 -7.12 -11.55 0.92
N LYS A 285 -7.43 -12.22 -0.19
CA LYS A 285 -7.72 -13.66 -0.21
C LYS A 285 -6.53 -14.50 0.26
N LYS A 286 -5.30 -14.13 -0.15
CA LYS A 286 -4.07 -14.79 0.31
C LYS A 286 -3.93 -14.68 1.83
N ILE A 287 -4.10 -13.48 2.38
CA ILE A 287 -4.03 -13.23 3.83
C ILE A 287 -5.09 -14.06 4.57
N GLN A 288 -6.35 -14.00 4.14
CA GLN A 288 -7.45 -14.76 4.76
C GLN A 288 -7.22 -16.28 4.70
N LYS A 289 -6.65 -16.78 3.60
CA LYS A 289 -6.28 -18.19 3.49
C LYS A 289 -5.20 -18.56 4.50
N GLN A 290 -4.16 -17.74 4.63
CA GLN A 290 -3.08 -17.96 5.61
C GLN A 290 -3.58 -17.92 7.06
N GLU A 291 -4.48 -16.99 7.40
CA GLU A 291 -5.09 -16.91 8.73
C GLU A 291 -5.96 -18.14 9.04
N LYS A 292 -6.82 -18.56 8.10
CA LYS A 292 -7.64 -19.80 8.28
C LYS A 292 -6.77 -21.03 8.54
N ILE A 293 -5.63 -21.13 7.85
CA ILE A 293 -4.69 -22.23 8.07
C ILE A 293 -4.09 -22.13 9.46
N SER A 294 -3.65 -20.94 9.88
CA SER A 294 -3.11 -20.68 11.21
C SER A 294 -4.14 -21.03 12.30
N ASP A 295 -5.39 -20.58 12.15
CA ASP A 295 -6.48 -20.85 13.10
C ASP A 295 -6.84 -22.33 13.15
N LEU A 296 -6.88 -23.01 12.00
CA LEU A 296 -7.12 -24.45 11.93
C LEU A 296 -6.00 -25.23 12.63
N MET A 297 -4.75 -24.79 12.45
CA MET A 297 -3.59 -25.34 13.12
C MET A 297 -3.65 -25.12 14.64
N LEU A 298 -4.17 -23.99 15.11
CA LEU A 298 -4.33 -23.66 16.53
C LEU A 298 -5.53 -24.36 17.18
N SER A 299 -6.58 -24.70 16.43
CA SER A 299 -7.83 -25.26 16.97
C SER A 299 -7.82 -26.78 17.22
N THR A 300 -6.79 -27.49 16.75
CA THR A 300 -6.67 -28.93 16.90
C THR A 300 -5.97 -29.34 18.20
N LYS A 301 -6.72 -29.51 19.28
CA LYS A 301 -6.43 -30.11 20.64
C LYS A 301 -5.23 -29.63 21.48
N PRO A 302 -5.41 -29.39 22.80
CA PRO A 302 -4.44 -28.75 23.71
C PRO A 302 -3.08 -29.43 23.88
N SER A 303 -2.93 -30.72 23.58
CA SER A 303 -1.65 -31.43 23.64
C SER A 303 -0.77 -31.26 22.39
N TYR A 304 -1.34 -30.67 21.34
CA TYR A 304 -0.67 -30.38 20.07
C TYR A 304 -0.08 -28.94 20.03
N ASP A 305 -0.62 -28.04 20.87
CA ASP A 305 -0.40 -26.59 20.75
C ASP A 305 1.08 -26.15 20.79
N ALA A 306 1.84 -26.59 21.80
CA ALA A 306 3.23 -26.13 21.95
C ALA A 306 4.14 -26.62 20.81
N THR A 307 3.93 -27.86 20.36
CA THR A 307 4.75 -28.49 19.32
C THR A 307 4.47 -27.89 17.96
N MET A 308 3.18 -27.60 17.70
CA MET A 308 2.71 -26.96 16.48
C MET A 308 3.13 -25.51 16.39
N HIS A 309 2.99 -24.75 17.48
CA HIS A 309 3.45 -23.36 17.56
C HIS A 309 4.94 -23.27 17.28
N THR A 310 5.72 -24.18 17.85
CA THR A 310 7.17 -24.27 17.60
C THR A 310 7.47 -24.54 16.13
N PHE A 311 6.73 -25.47 15.48
CA PHE A 311 6.92 -25.76 14.05
C PHE A 311 6.66 -24.53 13.18
N ILE A 312 5.52 -23.87 13.38
CA ILE A 312 5.11 -22.69 12.60
C ILE A 312 6.10 -21.54 12.79
N GLU A 313 6.53 -21.29 14.03
CA GLU A 313 7.48 -20.23 14.35
C GLU A 313 8.84 -20.46 13.68
N TYR A 314 9.40 -21.66 13.79
CA TYR A 314 10.68 -22.01 13.16
C TYR A 314 10.58 -22.07 11.64
N TYR A 315 9.47 -22.55 11.09
CA TYR A 315 9.23 -22.57 9.65
C TYR A 315 9.17 -21.16 9.06
N ASN A 316 8.34 -20.30 9.63
CA ASN A 316 8.17 -18.92 9.17
C ASN A 316 9.47 -18.13 9.33
N HIS A 317 10.17 -18.28 10.45
CA HIS A 317 11.45 -17.61 10.68
C HIS A 317 12.51 -18.05 9.66
N SER A 318 12.61 -19.34 9.39
CA SER A 318 13.60 -19.89 8.44
C SER A 318 13.27 -19.52 7.00
N LEU A 319 11.98 -19.51 6.63
CA LEU A 319 11.51 -19.09 5.29
C LEU A 319 11.81 -17.62 5.02
N LEU A 320 11.63 -16.76 6.04
CA LEU A 320 11.95 -15.33 5.94
C LEU A 320 13.46 -15.08 5.78
N GLN A 321 14.31 -15.94 6.38
CA GLN A 321 15.75 -15.78 6.28
C GLN A 321 16.35 -16.25 4.95
N ASN A 322 15.86 -17.36 4.39
CA ASN A 322 16.53 -18.06 3.30
C ASN A 322 15.69 -18.21 2.03
N GLY A 323 14.39 -17.91 2.06
CA GLY A 323 13.48 -18.06 0.90
C GLY A 323 13.24 -19.51 0.45
N ASP A 324 13.88 -20.49 1.10
CA ASP A 324 13.82 -21.93 0.75
C ASP A 324 12.84 -22.66 1.67
N SER A 325 11.67 -23.01 1.10
CA SER A 325 10.60 -23.69 1.82
C SER A 325 10.96 -25.12 2.25
N GLU A 326 11.85 -25.80 1.51
CA GLU A 326 12.30 -27.17 1.84
C GLU A 326 13.24 -27.15 3.04
N ALA A 327 14.24 -26.28 3.02
CA ALA A 327 15.17 -26.09 4.15
C ALA A 327 14.42 -25.59 5.40
N ALA A 328 13.42 -24.72 5.24
CA ALA A 328 12.58 -24.24 6.32
C ALA A 328 11.77 -25.37 6.96
N ALA A 329 11.16 -26.25 6.19
CA ALA A 329 10.39 -27.40 6.68
C ALA A 329 11.26 -28.41 7.44
N VAL A 330 12.47 -28.71 6.91
CA VAL A 330 13.43 -29.58 7.59
C VAL A 330 13.87 -29.00 8.95
N LYS A 331 14.19 -27.70 8.99
CA LYS A 331 14.62 -27.02 10.22
C LYS A 331 13.50 -26.95 11.28
N ALA A 332 12.28 -26.66 10.86
CA ALA A 332 11.11 -26.67 11.73
C ALA A 332 10.81 -28.07 12.29
N SER A 333 10.89 -29.11 11.46
CA SER A 333 10.71 -30.50 11.88
C SER A 333 11.76 -30.93 12.93
N LYS A 334 13.02 -30.55 12.76
CA LYS A 334 14.06 -30.79 13.76
C LYS A 334 13.80 -30.11 15.12
N ALA A 335 13.28 -28.85 15.06
CA ALA A 335 12.91 -28.11 16.26
C ALA A 335 11.77 -28.80 17.03
N VAL A 336 10.74 -29.27 16.31
CA VAL A 336 9.62 -30.02 16.88
C VAL A 336 10.09 -31.31 17.54
N ILE A 337 10.93 -32.09 16.86
CA ILE A 337 11.49 -33.34 17.40
C ILE A 337 12.30 -33.09 18.71
N LYS A 338 13.05 -32.00 18.73
CA LYS A 338 13.89 -31.61 19.89
C LYS A 338 13.05 -31.16 21.10
N VAL A 339 11.96 -30.43 20.86
CA VAL A 339 11.08 -29.87 21.91
C VAL A 339 10.12 -30.92 22.47
N SER A 340 9.67 -31.87 21.63
CA SER A 340 8.64 -32.84 22.00
C SER A 340 9.08 -33.78 23.13
N LYS A 341 10.36 -33.96 23.43
CA LYS A 341 10.97 -34.81 24.49
C LYS A 341 10.30 -36.19 24.67
N CYS A 342 9.41 -36.58 23.79
CA CYS A 342 8.58 -37.75 23.93
C CYS A 342 8.43 -38.43 22.57
N ASP A 343 7.85 -39.57 22.61
CA ASP A 343 7.45 -40.50 21.58
C ASP A 343 7.67 -40.05 20.12
N SER A 344 8.64 -40.62 19.44
CA SER A 344 8.96 -40.38 18.03
C SER A 344 7.77 -40.64 17.12
N ALA A 345 6.93 -41.62 17.47
CA ALA A 345 5.72 -41.94 16.72
C ALA A 345 4.69 -40.80 16.76
N LYS A 346 4.56 -40.11 17.90
CA LYS A 346 3.66 -38.98 18.09
C LYS A 346 4.17 -37.72 17.39
N ALA A 347 5.47 -37.44 17.45
CA ALA A 347 6.08 -36.32 16.71
C ALA A 347 5.95 -36.53 15.19
N MET A 348 6.11 -37.76 14.71
CA MET A 348 5.92 -38.16 13.32
C MET A 348 4.46 -38.03 12.88
N SER A 349 3.49 -38.46 13.71
CA SER A 349 2.07 -38.31 13.42
C SER A 349 1.70 -36.85 13.25
N ILE A 350 2.13 -35.99 14.18
CA ILE A 350 1.88 -34.53 14.11
C ILE A 350 2.47 -33.94 12.82
N MET A 351 3.69 -34.30 12.48
CA MET A 351 4.36 -33.81 11.28
C MET A 351 3.64 -34.28 10.00
N TYR A 352 3.16 -35.54 9.96
CA TYR A 352 2.42 -36.06 8.82
C TYR A 352 1.05 -35.45 8.67
N ASP A 353 0.35 -35.20 9.76
CA ASP A 353 -0.95 -34.53 9.75
C ASP A 353 -0.83 -33.08 9.23
N LEU A 354 0.22 -32.37 9.67
CA LEU A 354 0.57 -31.04 9.17
C LEU A 354 0.85 -31.02 7.68
N LEU A 355 1.70 -31.95 7.24
CA LEU A 355 2.11 -32.03 5.84
C LEU A 355 0.96 -32.54 4.95
N ALA A 356 0.08 -33.40 5.46
CA ALA A 356 -1.11 -33.86 4.75
C ALA A 356 -2.14 -32.74 4.57
N GLN A 357 -2.33 -31.91 5.60
CA GLN A 357 -3.26 -30.78 5.56
C GLN A 357 -2.75 -29.67 4.64
N ALA A 358 -1.46 -29.41 4.67
CA ALA A 358 -0.80 -28.49 3.74
C ALA A 358 -0.90 -28.93 2.25
N LYS A 359 -1.02 -30.23 2.01
CA LYS A 359 -1.20 -30.81 0.67
C LYS A 359 -2.60 -30.56 0.09
N THR A 360 -3.67 -30.63 0.92
CA THR A 360 -5.05 -30.37 0.47
C THR A 360 -5.27 -28.94 0.05
N ASP A 361 -4.42 -28.03 0.51
CA ASP A 361 -4.53 -26.58 0.28
C ASP A 361 -3.53 -26.04 -0.75
N ASP A 362 -2.82 -26.90 -1.52
CA ASP A 362 -1.76 -26.53 -2.47
C ASP A 362 -0.59 -25.72 -1.88
N ILE A 363 -0.37 -25.79 -0.56
CA ILE A 363 0.64 -24.99 0.15
C ILE A 363 2.02 -25.61 0.04
N TYR A 364 2.08 -26.96 -0.04
CA TYR A 364 3.36 -27.68 -0.19
C TYR A 364 3.30 -28.73 -1.33
N PRO A 365 4.26 -28.69 -2.26
CA PRO A 365 4.43 -29.76 -3.23
C PRO A 365 4.74 -31.09 -2.53
N ILE A 366 4.25 -32.19 -3.09
CA ILE A 366 4.51 -33.58 -2.62
C ILE A 366 6.01 -33.82 -2.40
N LYS A 367 6.87 -33.18 -3.16
CA LYS A 367 8.33 -33.22 -3.07
C LYS A 367 8.88 -32.76 -1.70
N ILE A 368 8.27 -31.78 -1.06
CA ILE A 368 8.72 -31.29 0.26
C ILE A 368 8.45 -32.34 1.33
N ILE A 369 7.28 -32.98 1.28
CA ILE A 369 6.91 -34.06 2.21
C ILE A 369 7.88 -35.23 2.10
N GLN A 370 8.20 -35.61 0.86
CA GLN A 370 9.13 -36.72 0.58
C GLN A 370 10.54 -36.40 1.03
N LYS A 371 11.01 -35.17 0.82
CA LYS A 371 12.34 -34.72 1.23
C LYS A 371 12.50 -34.64 2.75
N VAL A 372 11.47 -34.20 3.49
CA VAL A 372 11.48 -34.23 4.97
C VAL A 372 11.51 -35.68 5.48
N ARG A 373 10.82 -36.61 4.82
CA ARG A 373 10.86 -38.04 5.17
C ARG A 373 12.22 -38.69 4.97
N GLU A 374 12.90 -38.31 3.90
CA GLU A 374 14.17 -38.89 3.43
C GLU A 374 15.39 -38.16 3.98
N ASP A 375 15.23 -37.02 4.70
CA ASP A 375 16.35 -36.26 5.24
C ASP A 375 17.10 -37.10 6.27
N PRO A 376 18.40 -37.42 6.04
CA PRO A 376 19.17 -38.32 6.91
C PRO A 376 19.23 -37.85 8.36
N SER A 377 19.17 -36.52 8.57
CA SER A 377 19.26 -35.94 9.91
C SER A 377 17.94 -36.06 10.69
N ILE A 378 16.81 -36.17 10.02
CA ILE A 378 15.50 -36.45 10.63
C ILE A 378 15.45 -37.96 10.98
N VAL A 379 15.85 -38.82 10.04
CA VAL A 379 15.90 -40.28 10.23
C VAL A 379 16.82 -40.61 11.40
N GLU A 380 17.99 -39.97 11.49
CA GLU A 380 18.94 -40.18 12.60
C GLU A 380 18.37 -39.70 13.96
N CYS A 381 17.71 -38.55 14.01
CA CYS A 381 17.06 -38.07 15.23
C CYS A 381 15.96 -39.04 15.73
N LEU A 382 15.17 -39.59 14.82
CA LEU A 382 14.12 -40.57 15.15
C LEU A 382 14.69 -41.89 15.62
N ALA A 383 15.79 -42.38 15.02
CA ALA A 383 16.50 -43.58 15.45
C ALA A 383 17.09 -43.44 16.86
N ARG A 384 17.67 -42.29 17.19
CA ARG A 384 18.20 -42.01 18.53
C ARG A 384 17.12 -42.04 19.62
N ILE A 385 15.91 -41.53 19.33
CA ILE A 385 14.77 -41.54 20.27
C ILE A 385 14.29 -42.99 20.52
N ASN A 386 14.21 -43.80 19.46
CA ASN A 386 13.80 -45.20 19.59
C ASN A 386 14.83 -46.01 20.39
N ASN A 387 16.12 -45.82 20.15
CA ASN A 387 17.20 -46.52 20.87
C ASN A 387 17.33 -46.09 22.33
N SER A 388 16.77 -44.92 22.72
CA SER A 388 16.76 -44.48 24.12
C SER A 388 15.63 -45.13 24.95
N LYS A 389 14.63 -45.72 24.32
CA LYS A 389 13.50 -46.43 24.98
C LYS A 389 13.81 -47.89 25.31
N ASP A 390 14.80 -48.49 24.60
CA ASP A 390 15.21 -49.86 24.88
C ASP A 390 16.20 -49.98 26.03
N LYS A 391 16.47 -48.85 26.75
CA LYS A 391 17.39 -48.78 27.88
C LYS A 391 16.76 -48.36 29.22
N VAL A 392 15.39 -48.43 29.33
CA VAL A 392 14.69 -48.22 30.60
C VAL A 392 13.90 -49.47 30.99
#